data_038c9759b85736b82fa4069ae2475c1c
#
_entry.id   038c9759b85736b82fa4069ae2475c1c
#
_cell.length_a   1.000
_cell.length_b   1.000
_cell.length_c   1.000
_cell.angle_alpha   90.00
_cell.angle_beta   90.00
_cell.angle_gamma   90.00
#
_symmetry.space_group_name_H-M   'P 1'
#
loop_
_entity.id
_entity.type
_entity.pdbx_description
1 polymer ?
#
loop_
_entity_poly.entity_id
_entity_poly.type
_entity_poly.pdbx_seq_one_letter_code
_entity_poly.pdbx_strand_id
1 'polypeptide(L)'
;MLSTAVRKGYAGANVAEVIAHAGVSRPTFYEYFADKDDCFLAVHREISGKLLARVSNALQAEPPERAVQAGVRALILGAEAEPEATRFLVNETLAAGPRVLDQRDSTIKRIEQLIDRTRATASPKAPTPDLPTRALIGGIWGLLAPRLRRNEHDFRGLADEVADWLDCYRQPTESHRWRTLDPGPPLPPSGHVAELTLRAPPPLPPGRPSLSSAEVARNQRERILYATADVAARKGYSAATIADITTTAGVDRRVFYANFHDKQQAFLAIHELAFQQMMAVCASAFFSGSSWAERVWEGLHAGTYFNACYPVLSHIGYVEAHAVGSPAIQRVEDSHAAFTIFVQEGYLHTTAPPARSVLDLIAATIFEMGYHQARRHQIRQFPRLTPHATYLVLTPFLGREPANDFIDQKLRQYRRTPARLEEAPSASPMVSAGSPQLTAASEP
;
A
#
# COMPACT_ATOMS: atom_id res chain seq x y z
N MET A 1 16.81 -18.68 9.71
CA MET A 1 16.03 -17.43 9.52
C MET A 1 14.73 -17.68 8.73
N LEU A 2 14.77 -18.22 7.51
CA LEU A 2 13.57 -18.46 6.68
C LEU A 2 12.45 -19.19 7.45
N SER A 3 12.68 -20.42 7.86
CA SER A 3 11.67 -21.23 8.56
C SER A 3 11.19 -20.62 9.88
N THR A 4 12.07 -19.87 10.60
CA THR A 4 11.71 -19.19 11.85
C THR A 4 10.75 -18.02 11.56
N ALA A 5 11.05 -17.20 10.54
CA ALA A 5 10.22 -16.06 10.16
C ALA A 5 8.87 -16.53 9.61
N VAL A 6 8.85 -17.53 8.72
CA VAL A 6 7.60 -18.08 8.15
C VAL A 6 6.67 -18.65 9.23
N ARG A 7 7.24 -19.29 10.27
CA ARG A 7 6.45 -19.91 11.35
C ARG A 7 5.93 -18.91 12.37
N LYS A 8 6.71 -17.88 12.74
CA LYS A 8 6.42 -16.97 13.87
C LYS A 8 6.17 -15.53 13.45
N GLY A 9 6.32 -15.22 12.19
CA GLY A 9 6.40 -13.86 11.69
C GLY A 9 7.77 -13.23 11.94
N TYR A 10 8.12 -12.20 11.16
CA TYR A 10 9.37 -11.45 11.35
C TYR A 10 9.51 -10.92 12.79
N ALA A 11 8.44 -10.34 13.35
CA ALA A 11 8.47 -9.75 14.69
C ALA A 11 8.74 -10.79 15.80
N GLY A 12 8.18 -12.00 15.65
CA GLY A 12 8.35 -13.12 16.60
C GLY A 12 9.67 -13.88 16.44
N ALA A 13 10.37 -13.73 15.31
CA ALA A 13 11.67 -14.36 15.10
C ALA A 13 12.76 -13.63 15.89
N ASN A 14 13.60 -14.38 16.60
CA ASN A 14 14.74 -13.85 17.34
C ASN A 14 16.01 -14.65 17.06
N VAL A 15 17.18 -14.06 17.38
CA VAL A 15 18.49 -14.69 17.10
C VAL A 15 18.64 -16.04 17.83
N ALA A 16 18.13 -16.16 19.07
CA ALA A 16 18.22 -17.42 19.81
C ALA A 16 17.55 -18.58 19.11
N GLU A 17 16.38 -18.35 18.51
CA GLU A 17 15.67 -19.37 17.74
C GLU A 17 16.33 -19.67 16.40
N VAL A 18 16.88 -18.64 15.75
CA VAL A 18 17.59 -18.83 14.48
C VAL A 18 18.81 -19.71 14.67
N ILE A 19 19.63 -19.44 15.71
CA ILE A 19 20.82 -20.25 16.03
C ILE A 19 20.45 -21.66 16.49
N ALA A 20 19.41 -21.80 17.32
CA ALA A 20 18.92 -23.12 17.75
C ALA A 20 18.46 -23.97 16.55
N HIS A 21 17.74 -23.37 15.59
CA HIS A 21 17.30 -24.07 14.39
C HIS A 21 18.45 -24.40 13.42
N ALA A 22 19.45 -23.51 13.34
CA ALA A 22 20.62 -23.71 12.48
C ALA A 22 21.70 -24.63 13.10
N GLY A 23 21.60 -24.95 14.39
CA GLY A 23 22.60 -25.75 15.07
C GLY A 23 23.95 -25.05 15.25
N VAL A 24 23.95 -23.69 15.30
CA VAL A 24 25.19 -22.90 15.43
C VAL A 24 25.24 -22.16 16.76
N SER A 25 26.47 -21.77 17.17
CA SER A 25 26.66 -20.99 18.38
C SER A 25 26.30 -19.50 18.17
N ARG A 26 26.03 -18.78 19.26
CA ARG A 26 25.81 -17.35 19.23
C ARG A 26 27.00 -16.53 18.70
N PRO A 27 28.25 -16.83 19.10
CA PRO A 27 29.42 -16.21 18.47
C PRO A 27 29.47 -16.43 16.98
N THR A 28 29.27 -17.67 16.51
CA THR A 28 29.24 -17.99 15.07
C THR A 28 28.19 -17.19 14.31
N PHE A 29 27.01 -16.97 14.90
CA PHE A 29 26.02 -16.10 14.25
C PHE A 29 26.55 -14.67 14.04
N TYR A 30 27.18 -14.09 15.08
CA TYR A 30 27.67 -12.71 15.00
C TYR A 30 28.97 -12.54 14.21
N GLU A 31 29.66 -13.63 13.86
CA GLU A 31 30.75 -13.62 12.88
C GLU A 31 30.24 -13.31 11.46
N TYR A 32 28.99 -13.73 11.12
CA TYR A 32 28.41 -13.58 9.78
C TYR A 32 27.37 -12.46 9.67
N PHE A 33 26.66 -12.15 10.75
CA PHE A 33 25.54 -11.21 10.74
C PHE A 33 25.63 -10.25 11.94
N ALA A 34 25.54 -8.95 11.66
CA ALA A 34 25.56 -7.92 12.68
C ALA A 34 24.34 -7.99 13.63
N ASP A 35 23.19 -8.32 13.05
CA ASP A 35 21.90 -8.39 13.77
C ASP A 35 20.90 -9.33 13.05
N LYS A 36 19.69 -9.41 13.60
CA LYS A 36 18.59 -10.17 12.99
C LYS A 36 18.23 -9.67 11.59
N ASP A 37 18.25 -8.35 11.41
CA ASP A 37 17.86 -7.72 10.13
C ASP A 37 18.88 -8.03 9.04
N ASP A 38 20.16 -8.06 9.37
CA ASP A 38 21.22 -8.42 8.44
C ASP A 38 21.10 -9.89 7.98
N CYS A 39 20.82 -10.79 8.92
CA CYS A 39 20.53 -12.20 8.59
C CYS A 39 19.27 -12.33 7.71
N PHE A 40 18.21 -11.56 8.00
CA PHE A 40 16.99 -11.55 7.21
C PHE A 40 17.28 -11.03 5.79
N LEU A 41 18.02 -9.94 5.66
CA LEU A 41 18.42 -9.35 4.38
C LEU A 41 19.27 -10.30 3.53
N ALA A 42 20.16 -11.09 4.15
CA ALA A 42 20.95 -12.08 3.45
C ALA A 42 20.06 -13.17 2.82
N VAL A 43 19.10 -13.70 3.60
CA VAL A 43 18.12 -14.68 3.12
C VAL A 43 17.23 -14.06 2.03
N HIS A 44 16.77 -12.83 2.23
CA HIS A 44 15.95 -12.12 1.24
C HIS A 44 16.70 -11.95 -0.09
N ARG A 45 17.98 -11.57 -0.05
CA ARG A 45 18.82 -11.43 -1.26
C ARG A 45 19.00 -12.76 -2.00
N GLU A 46 19.22 -13.85 -1.29
CA GLU A 46 19.35 -15.17 -1.88
C GLU A 46 18.07 -15.62 -2.60
N ILE A 47 16.93 -15.54 -1.90
CA ILE A 47 15.64 -15.95 -2.47
C ILE A 47 15.25 -15.05 -3.64
N SER A 48 15.44 -13.73 -3.50
CA SER A 48 15.16 -12.76 -4.58
C SER A 48 16.07 -13.02 -5.79
N GLY A 49 17.32 -13.42 -5.58
CA GLY A 49 18.24 -13.78 -6.65
C GLY A 49 17.75 -15.01 -7.45
N LYS A 50 17.29 -16.05 -6.76
CA LYS A 50 16.68 -17.23 -7.38
C LYS A 50 15.42 -16.89 -8.17
N LEU A 51 14.55 -16.05 -7.58
CA LEU A 51 13.33 -15.56 -8.25
C LEU A 51 13.66 -14.78 -9.53
N LEU A 52 14.60 -13.83 -9.46
CA LEU A 52 15.05 -13.04 -10.61
C LEU A 52 15.63 -13.92 -11.73
N ALA A 53 16.43 -14.93 -11.38
CA ALA A 53 16.98 -15.88 -12.34
C ALA A 53 15.86 -16.69 -13.01
N ARG A 54 14.88 -17.19 -12.25
CA ARG A 54 13.72 -17.93 -12.77
C ARG A 54 12.91 -17.08 -13.75
N VAL A 55 12.56 -15.84 -13.37
CA VAL A 55 11.83 -14.91 -14.24
C VAL A 55 12.65 -14.58 -15.49
N SER A 56 13.95 -14.28 -15.34
CA SER A 56 14.83 -13.98 -16.48
C SER A 56 14.91 -15.13 -17.47
N ASN A 57 15.07 -16.36 -16.99
CA ASN A 57 15.12 -17.55 -17.85
C ASN A 57 13.80 -17.74 -18.60
N ALA A 58 12.66 -17.55 -17.93
CA ALA A 58 11.34 -17.65 -18.56
C ALA A 58 11.12 -16.57 -19.64
N LEU A 59 11.56 -15.34 -19.37
CA LEU A 59 11.50 -14.24 -20.34
C LEU A 59 12.35 -14.51 -21.59
N GLN A 60 13.49 -15.22 -21.44
CA GLN A 60 14.42 -15.54 -22.54
C GLN A 60 14.03 -16.79 -23.33
N ALA A 61 13.26 -17.69 -22.72
CA ALA A 61 12.88 -18.97 -23.34
C ALA A 61 11.75 -18.82 -24.37
N GLU A 62 11.02 -17.72 -24.36
CA GLU A 62 9.86 -17.47 -25.21
C GLU A 62 10.11 -16.31 -26.18
N PRO A 63 9.40 -16.28 -27.33
CA PRO A 63 9.38 -15.13 -28.19
C PRO A 63 8.90 -13.88 -27.45
N PRO A 64 9.40 -12.68 -27.80
CA PRO A 64 9.12 -11.44 -27.08
C PRO A 64 7.63 -11.17 -26.82
N GLU A 65 6.75 -11.60 -27.72
CA GLU A 65 5.30 -11.42 -27.63
C GLU A 65 4.66 -12.24 -26.49
N ARG A 66 5.28 -13.35 -26.09
CA ARG A 66 4.83 -14.26 -25.02
C ARG A 66 5.70 -14.18 -23.77
N ALA A 67 6.85 -13.55 -23.87
CA ALA A 67 7.88 -13.56 -22.84
C ALA A 67 7.36 -13.03 -21.49
N VAL A 68 6.60 -11.91 -21.48
CA VAL A 68 6.07 -11.33 -20.23
C VAL A 68 5.11 -12.29 -19.55
N GLN A 69 4.22 -12.95 -20.30
CA GLN A 69 3.32 -13.97 -19.76
C GLN A 69 4.09 -15.15 -19.15
N ALA A 70 5.12 -15.62 -19.86
CA ALA A 70 5.98 -16.69 -19.36
C ALA A 70 6.70 -16.30 -18.07
N GLY A 71 7.22 -15.06 -17.98
CA GLY A 71 7.83 -14.53 -16.78
C GLY A 71 6.86 -14.46 -15.59
N VAL A 72 5.63 -14.03 -15.82
CA VAL A 72 4.57 -13.99 -14.79
C VAL A 72 4.15 -15.38 -14.35
N ARG A 73 3.96 -16.32 -15.31
CA ARG A 73 3.69 -17.73 -14.97
C ARG A 73 4.82 -18.33 -14.14
N ALA A 74 6.08 -18.07 -14.51
CA ALA A 74 7.25 -18.53 -13.76
C ALA A 74 7.30 -17.96 -12.33
N LEU A 75 6.84 -16.72 -12.14
CA LEU A 75 6.71 -16.11 -10.81
C LEU A 75 5.66 -16.83 -9.97
N ILE A 76 4.47 -17.08 -10.52
CA ILE A 76 3.35 -17.71 -9.80
C ILE A 76 3.61 -19.20 -9.54
N LEU A 77 4.06 -19.95 -10.53
CA LEU A 77 4.42 -21.36 -10.37
C LEU A 77 5.65 -21.54 -9.46
N GLY A 78 6.50 -20.53 -9.38
CA GLY A 78 7.57 -20.47 -8.39
C GLY A 78 7.05 -20.45 -6.95
N ALA A 79 5.90 -19.84 -6.71
CA ALA A 79 5.26 -19.86 -5.39
C ALA A 79 4.71 -21.25 -5.03
N GLU A 80 4.26 -22.03 -6.02
CA GLU A 80 3.87 -23.43 -5.83
C GLU A 80 5.08 -24.32 -5.52
N ALA A 81 6.18 -24.12 -6.25
CA ALA A 81 7.39 -24.92 -6.08
C ALA A 81 8.15 -24.62 -4.77
N GLU A 82 8.15 -23.37 -4.32
CA GLU A 82 8.87 -22.91 -3.14
C GLU A 82 7.96 -22.03 -2.25
N PRO A 83 6.92 -22.61 -1.63
CA PRO A 83 5.88 -21.82 -0.94
C PRO A 83 6.42 -21.08 0.30
N GLU A 84 7.33 -21.68 1.08
CA GLU A 84 7.95 -21.02 2.24
C GLU A 84 8.82 -19.82 1.82
N ALA A 85 9.62 -19.99 0.75
CA ALA A 85 10.46 -18.91 0.24
C ALA A 85 9.63 -17.76 -0.30
N THR A 86 8.55 -18.06 -1.03
CA THR A 86 7.63 -17.04 -1.53
C THR A 86 6.87 -16.38 -0.39
N ARG A 87 6.36 -17.13 0.60
CA ARG A 87 5.72 -16.57 1.79
C ARG A 87 6.65 -15.62 2.54
N PHE A 88 7.92 -15.98 2.67
CA PHE A 88 8.93 -15.09 3.26
C PHE A 88 9.04 -13.76 2.49
N LEU A 89 9.12 -13.82 1.14
CA LEU A 89 9.23 -12.60 0.33
C LEU A 89 7.99 -11.72 0.35
N VAL A 90 6.79 -12.30 0.27
CA VAL A 90 5.55 -11.50 0.10
C VAL A 90 4.89 -11.12 1.42
N ASN A 91 5.09 -11.87 2.50
CA ASN A 91 4.46 -11.62 3.79
C ASN A 91 5.43 -11.02 4.81
N GLU A 92 6.58 -11.67 5.05
CA GLU A 92 7.45 -11.31 6.16
C GLU A 92 8.28 -10.06 5.87
N THR A 93 8.57 -9.81 4.61
CA THR A 93 9.32 -8.62 4.16
C THR A 93 8.62 -7.31 4.52
N LEU A 94 7.29 -7.26 4.39
CA LEU A 94 6.52 -6.04 4.70
C LEU A 94 6.55 -5.68 6.20
N ALA A 95 6.76 -6.67 7.07
CA ALA A 95 6.83 -6.49 8.52
C ALA A 95 8.26 -6.15 9.03
N ALA A 96 9.26 -6.25 8.17
CA ALA A 96 10.66 -6.32 8.60
C ALA A 96 11.40 -4.96 8.69
N GLY A 97 10.70 -3.85 8.57
CA GLY A 97 11.26 -2.50 8.75
C GLY A 97 11.93 -1.91 7.51
N PRO A 98 12.41 -0.65 7.59
CA PRO A 98 12.78 0.16 6.42
C PRO A 98 13.87 -0.46 5.54
N ARG A 99 14.94 -1.02 6.12
CA ARG A 99 16.07 -1.64 5.37
C ARG A 99 15.60 -2.80 4.49
N VAL A 100 14.67 -3.59 4.98
CA VAL A 100 14.13 -4.74 4.25
C VAL A 100 13.12 -4.31 3.19
N LEU A 101 12.32 -3.28 3.50
CA LEU A 101 11.42 -2.67 2.52
C LEU A 101 12.20 -2.05 1.34
N ASP A 102 13.34 -1.41 1.58
CA ASP A 102 14.22 -0.91 0.50
C ASP A 102 14.75 -2.04 -0.38
N GLN A 103 15.08 -3.19 0.23
CA GLN A 103 15.51 -4.38 -0.52
C GLN A 103 14.35 -4.97 -1.36
N ARG A 104 13.11 -5.00 -0.82
CA ARG A 104 11.90 -5.39 -1.56
C ARG A 104 11.70 -4.48 -2.77
N ASP A 105 11.72 -3.17 -2.56
CA ASP A 105 11.54 -2.18 -3.62
C ASP A 105 12.61 -2.31 -4.71
N SER A 106 13.86 -2.61 -4.31
CA SER A 106 14.96 -2.90 -5.23
C SER A 106 14.71 -4.18 -6.06
N THR A 107 14.15 -5.23 -5.43
CA THR A 107 13.80 -6.48 -6.12
C THR A 107 12.70 -6.26 -7.15
N ILE A 108 11.63 -5.57 -6.77
CA ILE A 108 10.54 -5.21 -7.71
C ILE A 108 11.08 -4.38 -8.87
N LYS A 109 11.93 -3.40 -8.60
CA LYS A 109 12.56 -2.58 -9.64
C LYS A 109 13.40 -3.40 -10.62
N ARG A 110 14.11 -4.43 -10.15
CA ARG A 110 14.86 -5.33 -11.03
C ARG A 110 13.94 -6.15 -11.92
N ILE A 111 12.83 -6.68 -11.41
CA ILE A 111 11.83 -7.40 -12.20
C ILE A 111 11.23 -6.46 -13.24
N GLU A 112 10.83 -5.24 -12.84
CA GLU A 112 10.34 -4.19 -13.74
C GLU A 112 11.33 -3.94 -14.89
N GLN A 113 12.61 -3.74 -14.59
CA GLN A 113 13.66 -3.54 -15.60
C GLN A 113 13.83 -4.73 -16.56
N LEU A 114 13.68 -5.95 -16.08
CA LEU A 114 13.73 -7.14 -16.94
C LEU A 114 12.55 -7.16 -17.92
N ILE A 115 11.35 -6.92 -17.43
CA ILE A 115 10.13 -6.88 -18.25
C ILE A 115 10.20 -5.73 -19.27
N ASP A 116 10.62 -4.55 -18.87
CA ASP A 116 10.69 -3.38 -19.74
C ASP A 116 11.73 -3.57 -20.86
N ARG A 117 12.89 -4.17 -20.54
CA ARG A 117 13.91 -4.53 -21.56
C ARG A 117 13.36 -5.55 -22.56
N THR A 118 12.63 -6.57 -22.08
CA THR A 118 12.03 -7.58 -22.94
C THR A 118 10.99 -6.97 -23.88
N ARG A 119 10.14 -6.06 -23.36
CA ARG A 119 9.18 -5.30 -24.17
C ARG A 119 9.86 -4.42 -25.23
N ALA A 120 10.94 -3.75 -24.86
CA ALA A 120 11.69 -2.90 -25.78
C ALA A 120 12.35 -3.68 -26.94
N THR A 121 12.74 -4.94 -26.70
CA THR A 121 13.24 -5.83 -27.77
C THR A 121 12.12 -6.33 -28.66
N ALA A 122 10.93 -6.56 -28.13
CA ALA A 122 9.76 -7.01 -28.89
C ALA A 122 9.26 -5.94 -29.88
N SER A 123 9.28 -4.70 -29.46
CA SER A 123 8.87 -3.55 -30.29
C SER A 123 9.61 -2.29 -29.84
N PRO A 124 10.70 -1.91 -30.53
CA PRO A 124 11.49 -0.73 -30.19
C PRO A 124 10.71 0.58 -30.18
N LYS A 125 9.55 0.61 -30.85
CA LYS A 125 8.61 1.74 -30.89
C LYS A 125 7.38 1.53 -29.99
N ALA A 126 7.35 0.45 -29.18
CA ALA A 126 6.24 0.22 -28.29
C ALA A 126 6.15 1.39 -27.29
N PRO A 127 4.97 2.03 -27.17
CA PRO A 127 4.80 3.07 -26.19
C PRO A 127 4.96 2.51 -24.77
N THR A 128 5.24 3.41 -23.83
CA THR A 128 5.33 3.09 -22.40
C THR A 128 4.09 2.32 -21.94
N PRO A 129 4.22 1.32 -21.05
CA PRO A 129 3.07 0.57 -20.56
C PRO A 129 2.02 1.50 -19.93
N ASP A 130 0.76 1.23 -20.21
CA ASP A 130 -0.38 2.00 -19.69
C ASP A 130 -0.49 1.95 -18.17
N LEU A 131 0.09 0.93 -17.53
CA LEU A 131 0.09 0.75 -16.08
C LEU A 131 1.53 0.56 -15.57
N PRO A 132 1.84 1.05 -14.35
CA PRO A 132 3.15 0.84 -13.75
C PRO A 132 3.43 -0.66 -13.58
N THR A 133 4.45 -1.18 -14.26
CA THR A 133 4.84 -2.60 -14.16
C THR A 133 5.04 -3.05 -12.71
N ARG A 134 5.63 -2.19 -11.87
CA ARG A 134 5.81 -2.47 -10.44
C ARG A 134 4.49 -2.64 -9.67
N ALA A 135 3.44 -1.89 -10.03
CA ALA A 135 2.13 -2.03 -9.39
C ALA A 135 1.47 -3.36 -9.76
N LEU A 136 1.63 -3.81 -11.01
CA LEU A 136 1.15 -5.12 -11.46
C LEU A 136 1.89 -6.26 -10.73
N ILE A 137 3.21 -6.15 -10.57
CA ILE A 137 4.02 -7.13 -9.81
C ILE A 137 3.56 -7.16 -8.34
N GLY A 138 3.39 -5.99 -7.73
CA GLY A 138 2.89 -5.88 -6.35
C GLY A 138 1.48 -6.44 -6.20
N GLY A 139 0.61 -6.23 -7.19
CA GLY A 139 -0.73 -6.82 -7.25
C GLY A 139 -0.69 -8.36 -7.26
N ILE A 140 0.21 -8.94 -8.06
CA ILE A 140 0.42 -10.40 -8.09
C ILE A 140 0.90 -10.91 -6.72
N TRP A 141 1.82 -10.19 -6.08
CA TRP A 141 2.27 -10.54 -4.73
C TRP A 141 1.15 -10.41 -3.70
N GLY A 142 0.35 -9.36 -3.79
CA GLY A 142 -0.83 -9.17 -2.94
C GLY A 142 -1.90 -10.26 -3.14
N LEU A 143 -2.02 -10.80 -4.36
CA LEU A 143 -2.88 -11.95 -4.66
C LEU A 143 -2.35 -13.26 -4.02
N LEU A 144 -1.03 -13.46 -4.04
CA LEU A 144 -0.39 -14.69 -3.51
C LEU A 144 -0.30 -14.68 -1.98
N ALA A 145 -0.08 -13.52 -1.37
CA ALA A 145 0.19 -13.38 0.05
C ALA A 145 -0.88 -14.01 0.96
N PRO A 146 -2.19 -13.72 0.82
CA PRO A 146 -3.23 -14.34 1.64
C PRO A 146 -3.38 -15.86 1.36
N ARG A 147 -3.19 -16.29 0.11
CA ARG A 147 -3.27 -17.70 -0.28
C ARG A 147 -2.17 -18.52 0.38
N LEU A 148 -0.93 -18.03 0.34
CA LEU A 148 0.20 -18.67 1.01
C LEU A 148 0.06 -18.68 2.53
N ARG A 149 -0.58 -17.68 3.15
CA ARG A 149 -0.89 -17.73 4.59
C ARG A 149 -1.92 -18.79 4.94
N ARG A 150 -2.87 -19.07 4.06
CA ARG A 150 -3.85 -20.15 4.20
C ARG A 150 -3.31 -21.51 3.79
N ASN A 151 -2.00 -21.61 3.45
CA ASN A 151 -1.34 -22.82 2.97
C ASN A 151 -1.97 -23.39 1.67
N GLU A 152 -2.46 -22.52 0.80
CA GLU A 152 -2.85 -22.90 -0.56
C GLU A 152 -1.58 -23.13 -1.39
N HIS A 153 -1.56 -24.20 -2.20
CA HIS A 153 -0.36 -24.64 -2.92
C HIS A 153 -0.61 -24.95 -4.40
N ASP A 154 -1.85 -24.90 -4.89
CA ASP A 154 -2.17 -25.09 -6.30
C ASP A 154 -2.44 -23.72 -6.94
N PHE A 155 -1.49 -23.27 -7.76
CA PHE A 155 -1.53 -21.97 -8.43
C PHE A 155 -1.55 -22.09 -9.96
N ARG A 156 -1.71 -23.29 -10.55
CA ARG A 156 -1.67 -23.50 -12.01
C ARG A 156 -2.78 -22.73 -12.71
N GLY A 157 -4.02 -22.94 -12.28
CA GLY A 157 -5.15 -22.17 -12.80
C GLY A 157 -5.01 -20.67 -12.58
N LEU A 158 -4.50 -20.29 -11.41
CA LEU A 158 -4.24 -18.88 -11.08
C LEU A 158 -3.21 -18.25 -12.01
N ALA A 159 -2.17 -18.99 -12.42
CA ALA A 159 -1.15 -18.51 -13.34
C ALA A 159 -1.75 -18.18 -14.73
N ASP A 160 -2.71 -18.97 -15.19
CA ASP A 160 -3.43 -18.72 -16.43
C ASP A 160 -4.37 -17.52 -16.30
N GLU A 161 -5.16 -17.44 -15.23
CA GLU A 161 -6.04 -16.31 -14.95
C GLU A 161 -5.30 -14.97 -14.89
N VAL A 162 -4.12 -14.94 -14.25
CA VAL A 162 -3.28 -13.72 -14.18
C VAL A 162 -2.69 -13.38 -15.55
N ALA A 163 -2.27 -14.38 -16.34
CA ALA A 163 -1.76 -14.16 -17.68
C ALA A 163 -2.85 -13.56 -18.59
N ASP A 164 -4.07 -14.08 -18.54
CA ASP A 164 -5.22 -13.59 -19.30
C ASP A 164 -5.60 -12.15 -18.86
N TRP A 165 -5.57 -11.88 -17.56
CA TRP A 165 -5.79 -10.53 -17.04
C TRP A 165 -4.75 -9.53 -17.55
N LEU A 166 -3.46 -9.90 -17.58
CA LEU A 166 -2.41 -9.04 -18.11
C LEU A 166 -2.57 -8.78 -19.62
N ASP A 167 -3.14 -9.71 -20.37
CA ASP A 167 -3.41 -9.54 -21.79
C ASP A 167 -4.43 -8.43 -22.07
N CYS A 168 -5.32 -8.13 -21.14
CA CYS A 168 -6.23 -6.99 -21.24
C CYS A 168 -5.47 -5.66 -21.46
N TYR A 169 -4.19 -5.57 -21.01
CA TYR A 169 -3.38 -4.35 -21.06
C TYR A 169 -2.19 -4.44 -22.04
N ARG A 170 -2.08 -5.51 -22.83
CA ARG A 170 -0.84 -5.84 -23.57
C ARG A 170 -0.55 -4.92 -24.76
N GLN A 171 -1.57 -4.42 -25.44
CA GLN A 171 -1.39 -3.52 -26.57
C GLN A 171 -1.78 -2.11 -26.17
N PRO A 172 -0.85 -1.16 -26.13
CA PRO A 172 -1.19 0.22 -25.96
C PRO A 172 -1.95 0.68 -27.20
N THR A 173 -3.10 1.27 -26.98
CA THR A 173 -3.82 2.03 -28.00
C THR A 173 -3.12 3.36 -28.24
N GLU A 174 -3.34 4.03 -29.37
CA GLU A 174 -2.62 5.24 -29.76
C GLU A 174 -2.64 6.33 -28.66
N SER A 175 -1.53 7.02 -28.57
CA SER A 175 -1.06 7.99 -27.58
C SER A 175 -2.13 8.85 -26.87
N HIS A 176 -2.59 8.42 -25.72
CA HIS A 176 -3.27 9.27 -24.77
C HIS A 176 -2.27 9.83 -23.73
N ARG A 177 -2.24 11.14 -23.52
CA ARG A 177 -1.26 11.81 -22.65
C ARG A 177 -1.29 11.39 -21.19
N TRP A 178 -2.41 10.85 -20.69
CA TRP A 178 -2.52 10.39 -19.32
C TRP A 178 -1.82 9.05 -19.07
N ARG A 179 -1.50 8.28 -20.11
CA ARG A 179 -0.82 6.97 -20.03
C ARG A 179 0.65 7.09 -19.71
N THR A 180 1.27 8.20 -20.05
CA THR A 180 2.62 8.47 -19.57
C THR A 180 2.53 8.73 -18.08
N LEU A 181 3.37 8.04 -17.28
CA LEU A 181 3.51 8.28 -15.85
C LEU A 181 4.06 9.68 -15.54
N ASP A 182 4.24 10.49 -16.57
CA ASP A 182 4.53 11.90 -16.47
C ASP A 182 3.34 12.59 -15.78
N PRO A 183 3.56 13.29 -14.67
CA PRO A 183 2.46 13.82 -13.90
C PRO A 183 1.64 14.80 -14.73
N GLY A 184 0.52 14.33 -15.23
CA GLY A 184 -0.49 15.20 -15.81
C GLY A 184 -0.94 16.29 -14.84
N PRO A 185 -1.74 17.27 -15.27
CA PRO A 185 -2.25 18.29 -14.37
C PRO A 185 -2.97 17.61 -13.19
N PRO A 186 -2.86 18.16 -11.96
CA PRO A 186 -3.58 17.64 -10.82
C PRO A 186 -5.08 17.64 -11.13
N LEU A 187 -5.78 16.61 -10.72
CA LEU A 187 -7.23 16.58 -10.75
C LEU A 187 -7.77 17.58 -9.72
N PRO A 188 -8.96 18.18 -9.94
CA PRO A 188 -9.59 19.06 -8.96
C PRO A 188 -9.88 18.31 -7.66
N PRO A 189 -10.01 19.02 -6.52
CA PRO A 189 -10.43 18.43 -5.27
C PRO A 189 -11.73 17.63 -5.41
N SER A 190 -11.81 16.46 -4.76
CA SER A 190 -13.09 15.73 -4.66
C SER A 190 -13.98 16.42 -3.62
N GLY A 191 -15.18 16.86 -4.03
CA GLY A 191 -16.15 17.48 -3.15
C GLY A 191 -16.55 16.59 -1.97
N HIS A 192 -16.55 15.26 -2.17
CA HIS A 192 -16.86 14.30 -1.11
C HIS A 192 -15.83 14.24 0.03
N VAL A 193 -14.61 14.73 -0.19
CA VAL A 193 -13.52 14.75 0.81
C VAL A 193 -13.36 16.13 1.42
N ALA A 194 -13.75 17.20 0.73
CA ALA A 194 -13.48 18.58 1.12
C ALA A 194 -14.07 18.95 2.49
N GLU A 195 -15.19 18.36 2.87
CA GLU A 195 -15.89 18.63 4.15
C GLU A 195 -15.36 17.77 5.30
N LEU A 196 -14.53 16.77 5.02
CA LEU A 196 -14.05 15.84 6.02
C LEU A 196 -12.88 16.44 6.81
N THR A 197 -12.96 16.42 8.14
CA THR A 197 -11.88 16.89 9.02
C THR A 197 -11.43 15.77 9.94
N LEU A 198 -10.32 15.09 9.59
CA LEU A 198 -9.70 14.05 10.40
C LEU A 198 -8.41 14.60 11.04
N ARG A 199 -8.54 15.08 12.28
CA ARG A 199 -7.42 15.63 13.07
C ARG A 199 -7.66 15.44 14.57
N ALA A 200 -6.57 15.44 15.32
CA ALA A 200 -6.66 15.42 16.77
C ALA A 200 -7.46 16.65 17.26
N PRO A 201 -8.40 16.47 18.20
CA PRO A 201 -9.04 17.60 18.84
C PRO A 201 -8.03 18.38 19.68
N PRO A 202 -8.25 19.69 19.91
CA PRO A 202 -7.38 20.49 20.75
C PRO A 202 -7.32 19.95 22.19
N PRO A 203 -6.22 20.20 22.91
CA PRO A 203 -6.17 19.93 24.33
C PRO A 203 -7.30 20.62 25.06
N LEU A 204 -7.84 19.96 26.06
CA LEU A 204 -8.85 20.58 26.95
C LEU A 204 -8.18 21.69 27.76
N PRO A 205 -8.88 22.81 28.01
CA PRO A 205 -8.37 23.89 28.86
C PRO A 205 -8.05 23.39 30.28
N PRO A 206 -7.04 23.95 30.94
CA PRO A 206 -6.71 23.59 32.30
C PRO A 206 -7.84 24.00 33.25
N GLY A 207 -8.05 23.25 34.34
CA GLY A 207 -9.10 23.46 35.30
C GLY A 207 -10.25 22.44 35.21
N ARG A 208 -11.40 22.73 35.86
CA ARG A 208 -12.63 21.94 35.68
C ARG A 208 -13.36 22.46 34.44
N PRO A 209 -13.26 21.80 33.29
CA PRO A 209 -14.07 22.17 32.13
C PRO A 209 -15.56 21.94 32.44
N SER A 210 -16.42 22.73 31.81
CA SER A 210 -17.88 22.52 31.83
C SER A 210 -18.33 21.27 31.04
N LEU A 211 -17.37 20.46 30.63
CA LEU A 211 -17.59 19.26 29.84
C LEU A 211 -17.96 18.07 30.73
N SER A 212 -18.81 17.20 30.21
CA SER A 212 -19.12 15.93 30.85
C SER A 212 -17.88 14.98 30.84
N SER A 213 -17.85 14.03 31.77
CA SER A 213 -16.82 13.02 31.84
C SER A 213 -16.70 12.22 30.51
N ALA A 214 -17.82 12.03 29.81
CA ALA A 214 -17.87 11.35 28.54
C ALA A 214 -17.21 12.17 27.41
N GLU A 215 -17.39 13.48 27.38
CA GLU A 215 -16.74 14.38 26.42
C GLU A 215 -15.24 14.47 26.66
N VAL A 216 -14.81 14.53 27.92
CA VAL A 216 -13.38 14.48 28.29
C VAL A 216 -12.75 13.17 27.83
N ALA A 217 -13.39 12.03 28.12
CA ALA A 217 -12.88 10.72 27.73
C ALA A 217 -12.79 10.58 26.20
N ARG A 218 -13.79 11.08 25.44
CA ARG A 218 -13.79 11.08 23.98
C ARG A 218 -12.64 11.91 23.42
N ASN A 219 -12.46 13.15 23.90
CA ASN A 219 -11.37 14.02 23.47
C ASN A 219 -10.01 13.36 23.73
N GLN A 220 -9.78 12.80 24.92
CA GLN A 220 -8.54 12.13 25.27
C GLN A 220 -8.29 10.90 24.40
N ARG A 221 -9.33 10.08 24.14
CA ARG A 221 -9.23 8.92 23.26
C ARG A 221 -8.85 9.30 21.84
N GLU A 222 -9.49 10.30 21.26
CA GLU A 222 -9.20 10.78 19.91
C GLU A 222 -7.77 11.33 19.81
N ARG A 223 -7.31 12.09 20.79
CA ARG A 223 -5.91 12.58 20.84
C ARG A 223 -4.92 11.42 20.88
N ILE A 224 -5.18 10.36 21.63
CA ILE A 224 -4.34 9.16 21.66
C ILE A 224 -4.32 8.48 20.29
N LEU A 225 -5.47 8.36 19.61
CA LEU A 225 -5.57 7.75 18.29
C LEU A 225 -4.69 8.48 17.26
N TYR A 226 -4.84 9.79 17.13
CA TYR A 226 -4.06 10.57 16.18
C TYR A 226 -2.56 10.64 16.55
N ALA A 227 -2.24 10.70 17.84
CA ALA A 227 -0.85 10.62 18.30
C ALA A 227 -0.22 9.26 17.97
N THR A 228 -0.98 8.18 18.07
CA THR A 228 -0.50 6.84 17.66
C THR A 228 -0.16 6.81 16.18
N ALA A 229 -1.00 7.36 15.32
CA ALA A 229 -0.74 7.46 13.90
C ALA A 229 0.50 8.31 13.60
N ASP A 230 0.60 9.48 14.22
CA ASP A 230 1.73 10.41 14.02
C ASP A 230 3.06 9.81 14.48
N VAL A 231 3.10 9.20 15.66
CA VAL A 231 4.32 8.55 16.18
C VAL A 231 4.72 7.36 15.30
N ALA A 232 3.77 6.52 14.89
CA ALA A 232 4.04 5.39 14.01
C ALA A 232 4.56 5.86 12.65
N ALA A 233 3.98 6.90 12.05
CA ALA A 233 4.42 7.42 10.78
C ALA A 233 5.82 8.06 10.82
N ARG A 234 6.22 8.66 11.96
CA ARG A 234 7.53 9.32 12.11
C ARG A 234 8.66 8.37 12.52
N LYS A 235 8.38 7.44 13.40
CA LYS A 235 9.41 6.56 14.00
C LYS A 235 9.36 5.12 13.47
N GLY A 236 8.29 4.74 12.76
CA GLY A 236 7.91 3.36 12.51
C GLY A 236 7.17 2.75 13.71
N TYR A 237 6.19 1.87 13.45
CA TYR A 237 5.41 1.22 14.51
C TYR A 237 6.28 0.44 15.49
N SER A 238 7.30 -0.29 15.00
CA SER A 238 8.16 -1.13 15.85
C SER A 238 8.91 -0.31 16.90
N ALA A 239 9.42 0.87 16.54
CA ALA A 239 10.16 1.77 17.43
C ALA A 239 9.26 2.68 18.28
N ALA A 240 7.99 2.83 17.94
CA ALA A 240 7.02 3.63 18.67
C ALA A 240 6.76 3.06 20.07
N THR A 241 6.79 3.92 21.10
CA THR A 241 6.52 3.56 22.49
C THR A 241 5.25 4.23 23.01
N ILE A 242 4.64 3.65 24.07
CA ILE A 242 3.49 4.30 24.74
C ILE A 242 3.90 5.66 25.33
N ALA A 243 5.14 5.83 25.76
CA ALA A 243 5.64 7.13 26.24
C ALA A 243 5.64 8.18 25.12
N ASP A 244 6.09 7.82 23.91
CA ASP A 244 6.03 8.72 22.74
C ASP A 244 4.57 9.11 22.42
N ILE A 245 3.66 8.14 22.44
CA ILE A 245 2.25 8.35 22.14
C ILE A 245 1.61 9.28 23.16
N THR A 246 1.82 9.03 24.47
CA THR A 246 1.24 9.85 25.54
C THR A 246 1.79 11.27 25.56
N THR A 247 3.10 11.42 25.32
CA THR A 247 3.75 12.74 25.17
C THR A 247 3.14 13.51 23.99
N THR A 248 3.03 12.88 22.82
CA THR A 248 2.44 13.51 21.62
C THR A 248 0.96 13.82 21.82
N ALA A 249 0.21 12.93 22.47
CA ALA A 249 -1.20 13.15 22.80
C ALA A 249 -1.39 14.20 23.91
N GLY A 250 -0.38 14.53 24.70
CA GLY A 250 -0.46 15.39 25.88
C GLY A 250 -1.42 14.83 26.94
N VAL A 251 -1.33 13.53 27.21
CA VAL A 251 -2.10 12.82 28.23
C VAL A 251 -1.18 11.98 29.12
N ASP A 252 -1.65 11.69 30.34
CA ASP A 252 -0.93 10.80 31.24
C ASP A 252 -1.00 9.33 30.76
N ARG A 253 0.03 8.56 31.13
CA ARG A 253 0.08 7.12 30.85
C ARG A 253 -1.13 6.36 31.41
N ARG A 254 -1.67 6.81 32.56
CA ARG A 254 -2.91 6.26 33.14
C ARG A 254 -4.10 6.45 32.23
N VAL A 255 -4.21 7.59 31.57
CA VAL A 255 -5.29 7.89 30.60
C VAL A 255 -5.14 6.99 29.36
N PHE A 256 -3.91 6.73 28.91
CA PHE A 256 -3.70 5.77 27.83
C PHE A 256 -4.27 4.38 28.18
N TYR A 257 -3.90 3.84 29.34
CA TYR A 257 -4.35 2.51 29.75
C TYR A 257 -5.85 2.45 30.13
N ALA A 258 -6.48 3.56 30.42
CA ALA A 258 -7.94 3.64 30.56
C ALA A 258 -8.68 3.49 29.22
N ASN A 259 -8.00 3.74 28.08
CA ASN A 259 -8.59 3.70 26.74
C ASN A 259 -8.11 2.51 25.91
N PHE A 260 -6.86 2.06 26.09
CA PHE A 260 -6.22 1.03 25.29
C PHE A 260 -5.33 0.14 26.14
N HIS A 261 -5.40 -1.16 25.93
CA HIS A 261 -4.60 -2.14 26.64
C HIS A 261 -3.10 -2.01 26.29
N ASP A 262 -2.80 -1.77 25.01
CA ASP A 262 -1.46 -1.65 24.47
C ASP A 262 -1.41 -0.76 23.22
N LYS A 263 -0.22 -0.54 22.66
CA LYS A 263 -0.05 0.26 21.44
C LYS A 263 -0.65 -0.41 20.21
N GLN A 264 -0.78 -1.74 20.19
CA GLN A 264 -1.38 -2.48 19.08
C GLN A 264 -2.87 -2.17 18.99
N GLN A 265 -3.58 -2.20 20.13
CA GLN A 265 -5.00 -1.86 20.15
C GLN A 265 -5.25 -0.41 19.73
N ALA A 266 -4.41 0.54 20.16
CA ALA A 266 -4.52 1.94 19.74
C ALA A 266 -4.27 2.09 18.23
N PHE A 267 -3.26 1.40 17.68
CA PHE A 267 -2.97 1.40 16.25
C PHE A 267 -4.12 0.80 15.42
N LEU A 268 -4.63 -0.35 15.82
CA LEU A 268 -5.76 -0.99 15.13
C LEU A 268 -7.01 -0.11 15.14
N ALA A 269 -7.23 0.63 16.23
CA ALA A 269 -8.37 1.54 16.34
C ALA A 269 -8.26 2.74 15.40
N ILE A 270 -7.08 3.36 15.27
CA ILE A 270 -6.91 4.49 14.32
C ILE A 270 -6.89 4.00 12.87
N HIS A 271 -6.32 2.82 12.60
CA HIS A 271 -6.37 2.20 11.28
C HIS A 271 -7.81 1.93 10.84
N GLU A 272 -8.63 1.37 11.74
CA GLU A 272 -10.06 1.12 11.50
C GLU A 272 -10.84 2.41 11.24
N LEU A 273 -10.62 3.45 12.06
CA LEU A 273 -11.24 4.76 11.86
C LEU A 273 -10.91 5.33 10.48
N ALA A 274 -9.63 5.32 10.10
CA ALA A 274 -9.18 5.83 8.81
C ALA A 274 -9.80 5.05 7.64
N PHE A 275 -9.86 3.71 7.75
CA PHE A 275 -10.47 2.86 6.75
C PHE A 275 -11.97 3.11 6.59
N GLN A 276 -12.73 3.18 7.69
CA GLN A 276 -14.16 3.46 7.68
C GLN A 276 -14.47 4.82 7.03
N GLN A 277 -13.69 5.86 7.35
CA GLN A 277 -13.86 7.17 6.74
C GLN A 277 -13.55 7.17 5.24
N MET A 278 -12.49 6.49 4.84
CA MET A 278 -12.14 6.33 3.43
C MET A 278 -13.24 5.58 2.67
N MET A 279 -13.74 4.48 3.21
CA MET A 279 -14.83 3.70 2.61
C MET A 279 -16.11 4.50 2.49
N ALA A 280 -16.49 5.28 3.52
CA ALA A 280 -17.66 6.12 3.48
C ALA A 280 -17.58 7.18 2.36
N VAL A 281 -16.42 7.81 2.21
CA VAL A 281 -16.17 8.81 1.16
C VAL A 281 -16.19 8.15 -0.23
N CYS A 282 -15.51 7.00 -0.39
CA CYS A 282 -15.51 6.26 -1.65
C CYS A 282 -16.91 5.80 -2.04
N ALA A 283 -17.71 5.29 -1.11
CA ALA A 283 -19.08 4.86 -1.35
C ALA A 283 -19.98 6.04 -1.73
N SER A 284 -19.91 7.15 -0.98
CA SER A 284 -20.67 8.37 -1.31
C SER A 284 -20.37 8.87 -2.73
N ALA A 285 -19.09 8.91 -3.09
CA ALA A 285 -18.67 9.32 -4.42
C ALA A 285 -19.07 8.30 -5.50
N PHE A 286 -18.89 7.01 -5.24
CA PHE A 286 -19.28 5.94 -6.15
C PHE A 286 -20.77 6.02 -6.52
N PHE A 287 -21.65 6.14 -5.53
CA PHE A 287 -23.09 6.19 -5.78
C PHE A 287 -23.59 7.52 -6.35
N SER A 288 -22.75 8.53 -6.50
CA SER A 288 -23.09 9.78 -7.21
C SER A 288 -23.00 9.67 -8.73
N GLY A 289 -22.28 8.68 -9.27
CA GLY A 289 -22.11 8.49 -10.71
C GLY A 289 -23.35 7.90 -11.40
N SER A 290 -23.62 8.32 -12.63
CA SER A 290 -24.78 7.91 -13.43
C SER A 290 -24.60 6.57 -14.15
N SER A 291 -23.36 6.18 -14.46
CA SER A 291 -22.99 4.90 -15.07
C SER A 291 -21.94 4.19 -14.22
N TRP A 292 -21.77 2.86 -14.43
CA TRP A 292 -20.72 2.14 -13.70
C TRP A 292 -19.33 2.75 -13.90
N ALA A 293 -18.96 3.13 -15.12
CA ALA A 293 -17.69 3.78 -15.40
C ALA A 293 -17.53 5.11 -14.64
N GLU A 294 -18.59 5.92 -14.56
CA GLU A 294 -18.59 7.14 -13.74
C GLU A 294 -18.47 6.82 -12.25
N ARG A 295 -19.22 5.84 -11.75
CA ARG A 295 -19.14 5.40 -10.36
C ARG A 295 -17.72 4.96 -9.97
N VAL A 296 -17.08 4.17 -10.83
CA VAL A 296 -15.68 3.74 -10.64
C VAL A 296 -14.74 4.95 -10.57
N TRP A 297 -14.88 5.88 -11.52
CA TRP A 297 -14.05 7.10 -11.52
C TRP A 297 -14.23 7.93 -10.27
N GLU A 298 -15.46 8.23 -9.88
CA GLU A 298 -15.75 9.09 -8.73
C GLU A 298 -15.27 8.43 -7.42
N GLY A 299 -15.49 7.13 -7.24
CA GLY A 299 -15.00 6.39 -6.08
C GLY A 299 -13.48 6.36 -6.00
N LEU A 300 -12.78 6.09 -7.10
CA LEU A 300 -11.32 6.10 -7.15
C LEU A 300 -10.73 7.50 -6.95
N HIS A 301 -11.35 8.51 -7.55
CA HIS A 301 -10.94 9.90 -7.37
C HIS A 301 -11.07 10.32 -5.91
N ALA A 302 -12.19 10.02 -5.27
CA ALA A 302 -12.40 10.32 -3.85
C ALA A 302 -11.39 9.56 -2.97
N GLY A 303 -11.14 8.28 -3.22
CA GLY A 303 -10.17 7.47 -2.47
C GLY A 303 -8.73 7.96 -2.61
N THR A 304 -8.28 8.25 -3.83
CA THR A 304 -6.92 8.78 -4.05
C THR A 304 -6.76 10.17 -3.46
N TYR A 305 -7.80 11.00 -3.54
CA TYR A 305 -7.79 12.35 -2.94
C TYR A 305 -7.84 12.32 -1.42
N PHE A 306 -8.63 11.41 -0.81
CA PHE A 306 -8.60 11.16 0.64
C PHE A 306 -7.18 10.85 1.12
N ASN A 307 -6.51 9.94 0.44
CA ASN A 307 -5.13 9.58 0.78
C ASN A 307 -4.16 10.77 0.67
N ALA A 308 -4.34 11.63 -0.32
CA ALA A 308 -3.53 12.84 -0.48
C ALA A 308 -3.77 13.88 0.63
N CYS A 309 -5.00 14.00 1.12
CA CYS A 309 -5.38 14.90 2.22
C CYS A 309 -4.88 14.42 3.59
N TYR A 310 -4.80 13.09 3.79
CA TYR A 310 -4.45 12.48 5.08
C TYR A 310 -3.18 11.62 5.01
N PRO A 311 -2.01 12.21 4.68
CA PRO A 311 -0.79 11.46 4.40
C PRO A 311 -0.29 10.60 5.58
N VAL A 312 -0.52 11.04 6.82
CA VAL A 312 -0.16 10.26 8.03
C VAL A 312 -1.01 8.99 8.12
N LEU A 313 -2.34 9.12 7.94
CA LEU A 313 -3.25 7.98 7.96
C LEU A 313 -2.97 7.01 6.81
N SER A 314 -2.65 7.54 5.63
CA SER A 314 -2.25 6.73 4.48
C SER A 314 -0.95 5.98 4.74
N HIS A 315 0.05 6.64 5.34
CA HIS A 315 1.33 6.00 5.66
C HIS A 315 1.14 4.82 6.62
N ILE A 316 0.37 5.00 7.71
CA ILE A 316 0.12 3.89 8.64
C ILE A 316 -0.67 2.75 7.99
N GLY A 317 -1.60 3.05 7.09
CA GLY A 317 -2.40 2.04 6.39
C GLY A 317 -1.59 1.25 5.37
N TYR A 318 -0.81 1.92 4.54
CA TYR A 318 -0.04 1.27 3.48
C TYR A 318 1.28 0.67 3.95
N VAL A 319 1.99 1.32 4.88
CA VAL A 319 3.38 0.97 5.22
C VAL A 319 3.47 0.30 6.59
N GLU A 320 2.94 0.93 7.64
CA GLU A 320 3.19 0.49 9.02
C GLU A 320 2.28 -0.67 9.48
N ALA A 321 1.12 -0.88 8.84
CA ALA A 321 0.17 -1.92 9.24
C ALA A 321 0.79 -3.32 9.30
N HIS A 322 1.69 -3.63 8.36
CA HIS A 322 2.35 -4.94 8.32
C HIS A 322 3.32 -5.17 9.48
N ALA A 323 3.93 -4.11 10.01
CA ALA A 323 4.83 -4.19 11.18
C ALA A 323 4.10 -4.46 12.50
N VAL A 324 2.77 -4.29 12.53
CA VAL A 324 1.93 -4.52 13.70
C VAL A 324 1.71 -6.03 13.96
N GLY A 325 1.72 -6.82 12.89
CA GLY A 325 1.53 -8.28 12.94
C GLY A 325 0.17 -8.74 12.41
N SER A 326 -0.13 -10.02 12.61
CA SER A 326 -1.28 -10.71 12.00
C SER A 326 -2.63 -9.99 12.11
N PRO A 327 -3.02 -9.36 13.23
CA PRO A 327 -4.30 -8.66 13.30
C PRO A 327 -4.42 -7.47 12.34
N ALA A 328 -3.33 -6.72 12.12
CA ALA A 328 -3.35 -5.61 11.18
C ALA A 328 -3.24 -6.09 9.72
N ILE A 329 -2.47 -7.15 9.47
CA ILE A 329 -2.41 -7.78 8.14
C ILE A 329 -3.80 -8.26 7.72
N GLN A 330 -4.54 -8.92 8.63
CA GLN A 330 -5.92 -9.35 8.34
C GLN A 330 -6.81 -8.15 7.98
N ARG A 331 -6.70 -7.01 8.69
CA ARG A 331 -7.47 -5.81 8.36
C ARG A 331 -7.11 -5.21 7.00
N VAL A 332 -5.85 -5.28 6.59
CA VAL A 332 -5.44 -4.87 5.24
C VAL A 332 -6.08 -5.78 4.19
N GLU A 333 -6.12 -7.09 4.42
CA GLU A 333 -6.81 -8.05 3.53
C GLU A 333 -8.31 -7.81 3.46
N ASP A 334 -8.95 -7.60 4.62
CA ASP A 334 -10.38 -7.28 4.71
C ASP A 334 -10.69 -5.98 3.95
N SER A 335 -9.77 -5.02 4.01
CA SER A 335 -9.87 -3.76 3.25
C SER A 335 -9.81 -4.00 1.74
N HIS A 336 -8.89 -4.85 1.26
CA HIS A 336 -8.82 -5.22 -0.16
C HIS A 336 -10.13 -5.88 -0.60
N ALA A 337 -10.63 -6.83 0.19
CA ALA A 337 -11.89 -7.53 -0.10
C ALA A 337 -13.08 -6.54 -0.13
N ALA A 338 -13.13 -5.57 0.79
CA ALA A 338 -14.19 -4.57 0.82
C ALA A 338 -14.21 -3.68 -0.43
N PHE A 339 -13.05 -3.32 -0.97
CA PHE A 339 -12.98 -2.53 -2.20
C PHE A 339 -13.44 -3.28 -3.44
N THR A 340 -13.43 -4.63 -3.45
CA THR A 340 -13.91 -5.41 -4.59
C THR A 340 -15.39 -5.19 -4.86
N ILE A 341 -16.19 -4.75 -3.87
CA ILE A 341 -17.62 -4.48 -4.04
C ILE A 341 -17.89 -3.42 -5.13
N PHE A 342 -17.01 -2.42 -5.27
CA PHE A 342 -17.12 -1.39 -6.28
C PHE A 342 -16.77 -1.88 -7.70
N VAL A 343 -16.05 -2.99 -7.79
CA VAL A 343 -15.60 -3.59 -9.06
C VAL A 343 -16.57 -4.67 -9.54
N GLN A 344 -17.25 -5.37 -8.63
CA GLN A 344 -18.12 -6.52 -8.93
C GLN A 344 -19.25 -6.20 -9.94
N GLU A 345 -19.76 -4.97 -9.94
CA GLU A 345 -20.77 -4.55 -10.89
C GLU A 345 -20.30 -4.68 -12.35
N GLY A 346 -18.98 -4.62 -12.59
CA GLY A 346 -18.38 -4.82 -13.90
C GLY A 346 -18.82 -6.10 -14.61
N TYR A 347 -19.11 -7.16 -13.85
CA TYR A 347 -19.62 -8.42 -14.40
C TYR A 347 -20.98 -8.30 -15.08
N LEU A 348 -21.75 -7.27 -14.79
CA LEU A 348 -23.03 -6.97 -15.45
C LEU A 348 -22.87 -6.26 -16.80
N HIS A 349 -21.67 -5.78 -17.09
CA HIS A 349 -21.35 -4.96 -18.26
C HIS A 349 -20.50 -5.68 -19.31
N THR A 350 -20.26 -6.98 -19.16
CA THR A 350 -19.45 -7.78 -20.07
C THR A 350 -20.13 -9.07 -20.48
N THR A 351 -19.92 -9.50 -21.73
CA THR A 351 -20.34 -10.80 -22.23
C THR A 351 -19.26 -11.88 -22.08
N ALA A 352 -18.02 -11.47 -21.80
CA ALA A 352 -16.87 -12.34 -21.57
C ALA A 352 -16.27 -12.00 -20.20
N PRO A 353 -16.86 -12.50 -19.10
CA PRO A 353 -16.46 -12.12 -17.76
C PRO A 353 -15.03 -12.63 -17.44
N PRO A 354 -14.17 -11.79 -16.87
CA PRO A 354 -12.87 -12.23 -16.42
C PRO A 354 -13.00 -13.17 -15.21
N ALA A 355 -11.91 -13.90 -14.90
CA ALA A 355 -11.82 -14.75 -13.71
C ALA A 355 -12.09 -13.96 -12.42
N ARG A 356 -12.63 -14.62 -11.40
CA ARG A 356 -12.94 -13.96 -10.10
C ARG A 356 -11.71 -13.40 -9.40
N SER A 357 -10.54 -14.03 -9.58
CA SER A 357 -9.24 -13.55 -9.06
C SER A 357 -8.86 -12.15 -9.55
N VAL A 358 -9.45 -11.68 -10.65
CA VAL A 358 -9.25 -10.33 -11.19
C VAL A 358 -9.70 -9.25 -10.22
N LEU A 359 -10.73 -9.50 -9.40
CA LEU A 359 -11.15 -8.56 -8.34
C LEU A 359 -10.03 -8.35 -7.32
N ASP A 360 -9.44 -9.45 -6.84
CA ASP A 360 -8.34 -9.40 -5.87
C ASP A 360 -7.09 -8.73 -6.49
N LEU A 361 -6.79 -9.06 -7.76
CA LEU A 361 -5.67 -8.45 -8.50
C LEU A 361 -5.81 -6.94 -8.63
N ILE A 362 -6.99 -6.46 -9.00
CA ILE A 362 -7.29 -5.03 -9.13
C ILE A 362 -7.12 -4.35 -7.78
N ALA A 363 -7.73 -4.88 -6.72
CA ALA A 363 -7.65 -4.29 -5.37
C ALA A 363 -6.20 -4.26 -4.87
N ALA A 364 -5.46 -5.36 -5.00
CA ALA A 364 -4.06 -5.43 -4.60
C ALA A 364 -3.15 -4.50 -5.43
N THR A 365 -3.43 -4.34 -6.73
CA THR A 365 -2.66 -3.44 -7.60
C THR A 365 -2.88 -1.97 -7.22
N ILE A 366 -4.12 -1.57 -6.93
CA ILE A 366 -4.43 -0.21 -6.45
C ILE A 366 -3.76 0.04 -5.10
N PHE A 367 -3.78 -0.95 -4.20
CA PHE A 367 -3.08 -0.85 -2.92
C PHE A 367 -1.57 -0.66 -3.13
N GLU A 368 -0.93 -1.42 -4.02
CA GLU A 368 0.49 -1.27 -4.32
C GLU A 368 0.83 0.11 -4.93
N MET A 369 -0.07 0.68 -5.74
CA MET A 369 0.07 2.06 -6.21
C MET A 369 0.10 3.04 -5.03
N GLY A 370 -0.82 2.90 -4.08
CA GLY A 370 -0.87 3.70 -2.85
C GLY A 370 0.35 3.47 -1.94
N TYR A 371 0.74 2.22 -1.72
CA TYR A 371 1.96 1.85 -0.98
C TYR A 371 3.19 2.55 -1.55
N HIS A 372 3.37 2.49 -2.88
CA HIS A 372 4.51 3.11 -3.54
C HIS A 372 4.55 4.63 -3.36
N GLN A 373 3.40 5.30 -3.45
CA GLN A 373 3.28 6.74 -3.20
C GLN A 373 3.57 7.09 -1.73
N ALA A 374 3.03 6.31 -0.78
CA ALA A 374 3.25 6.51 0.65
C ALA A 374 4.73 6.28 1.03
N ARG A 375 5.34 5.22 0.51
CA ARG A 375 6.73 4.84 0.77
C ARG A 375 7.74 5.88 0.30
N ARG A 376 7.42 6.60 -0.79
CA ARG A 376 8.23 7.68 -1.35
C ARG A 376 7.87 9.08 -0.82
N HIS A 377 6.99 9.16 0.17
CA HIS A 377 6.44 10.43 0.67
C HIS A 377 5.78 11.29 -0.43
N GLN A 378 5.25 10.63 -1.46
CA GLN A 378 4.59 11.25 -2.62
C GLN A 378 3.07 11.05 -2.63
N ILE A 379 2.48 10.62 -1.53
CA ILE A 379 1.05 10.28 -1.44
C ILE A 379 0.14 11.45 -1.84
N ARG A 380 0.59 12.70 -1.68
CA ARG A 380 -0.12 13.89 -2.16
C ARG A 380 -0.29 13.92 -3.69
N GLN A 381 0.50 13.15 -4.43
CA GLN A 381 0.42 13.01 -5.88
C GLN A 381 -0.49 11.85 -6.31
N PHE A 382 -1.01 11.06 -5.37
CA PHE A 382 -1.80 9.87 -5.67
C PHE A 382 -3.03 10.16 -6.56
N PRO A 383 -3.76 11.29 -6.44
CA PRO A 383 -4.86 11.63 -7.36
C PRO A 383 -4.48 11.65 -8.84
N ARG A 384 -3.21 11.92 -9.17
CA ARG A 384 -2.72 11.87 -10.56
C ARG A 384 -2.76 10.47 -11.17
N LEU A 385 -2.85 9.43 -10.34
CA LEU A 385 -2.97 8.04 -10.77
C LEU A 385 -4.43 7.57 -10.89
N THR A 386 -5.42 8.43 -10.61
CA THR A 386 -6.85 8.10 -10.80
C THR A 386 -7.16 7.61 -12.23
N PRO A 387 -6.65 8.21 -13.31
CA PRO A 387 -6.85 7.69 -14.66
C PRO A 387 -6.31 6.26 -14.83
N HIS A 388 -5.11 5.97 -14.30
CA HIS A 388 -4.48 4.64 -14.37
C HIS A 388 -5.27 3.61 -13.56
N ALA A 389 -5.72 3.97 -12.34
CA ALA A 389 -6.54 3.10 -11.52
C ALA A 389 -7.90 2.84 -12.17
N THR A 390 -8.50 3.85 -12.82
CA THR A 390 -9.75 3.69 -13.58
C THR A 390 -9.56 2.76 -14.78
N TYR A 391 -8.47 2.94 -15.53
CA TYR A 391 -8.12 2.06 -16.65
C TYR A 391 -7.93 0.61 -16.19
N LEU A 392 -7.24 0.41 -15.07
CA LEU A 392 -7.05 -0.89 -14.43
C LEU A 392 -8.38 -1.58 -14.11
N VAL A 393 -9.35 -0.83 -13.60
CA VAL A 393 -10.68 -1.38 -13.23
C VAL A 393 -11.56 -1.64 -14.45
N LEU A 394 -11.66 -0.70 -15.39
CA LEU A 394 -12.64 -0.77 -16.46
C LEU A 394 -12.25 -1.73 -17.59
N THR A 395 -10.95 -1.83 -17.90
CA THR A 395 -10.47 -2.56 -19.08
C THR A 395 -10.85 -4.04 -19.12
N PRO A 396 -10.76 -4.82 -18.02
CA PRO A 396 -11.15 -6.23 -18.05
C PRO A 396 -12.63 -6.49 -18.34
N PHE A 397 -13.49 -5.49 -18.16
CA PHE A 397 -14.94 -5.63 -18.29
C PHE A 397 -15.50 -4.93 -19.54
N LEU A 398 -15.00 -3.75 -19.86
CA LEU A 398 -15.49 -2.93 -20.97
C LEU A 398 -14.62 -3.04 -22.23
N GLY A 399 -13.40 -3.56 -22.09
CA GLY A 399 -12.38 -3.49 -23.12
C GLY A 399 -11.60 -2.17 -23.09
N ARG A 400 -10.48 -2.15 -23.82
CA ARG A 400 -9.49 -1.04 -23.80
C ARG A 400 -10.04 0.27 -24.38
N GLU A 401 -10.61 0.21 -25.57
CA GLU A 401 -11.09 1.42 -26.25
C GLU A 401 -12.19 2.14 -25.47
N PRO A 402 -13.27 1.49 -25.01
CA PRO A 402 -14.29 2.16 -24.20
C PRO A 402 -13.73 2.72 -22.88
N ALA A 403 -12.79 2.02 -22.24
CA ALA A 403 -12.15 2.51 -21.01
C ALA A 403 -11.33 3.78 -21.28
N ASN A 404 -10.56 3.81 -22.37
CA ASN A 404 -9.78 4.97 -22.78
C ASN A 404 -10.64 6.17 -23.16
N ASP A 405 -11.65 5.95 -23.99
CA ASP A 405 -12.59 6.99 -24.44
C ASP A 405 -13.26 7.67 -23.23
N PHE A 406 -13.69 6.86 -22.26
CA PHE A 406 -14.28 7.37 -21.02
C PHE A 406 -13.31 8.24 -20.24
N ILE A 407 -12.06 7.78 -20.02
CA ILE A 407 -11.05 8.53 -19.27
C ILE A 407 -10.72 9.83 -19.97
N ASP A 408 -10.52 9.82 -21.30
CA ASP A 408 -10.26 11.02 -22.08
C ASP A 408 -11.42 12.01 -22.02
N GLN A 409 -12.64 11.54 -22.02
CA GLN A 409 -13.83 12.38 -21.86
C GLN A 409 -13.83 13.05 -20.49
N LYS A 410 -13.56 12.31 -19.41
CA LYS A 410 -13.47 12.86 -18.05
C LYS A 410 -12.36 13.90 -17.91
N LEU A 411 -11.18 13.63 -18.43
CA LEU A 411 -10.07 14.58 -18.39
C LEU A 411 -10.34 15.85 -19.20
N ARG A 412 -11.08 15.75 -20.33
CA ARG A 412 -11.51 16.93 -21.09
C ARG A 412 -12.53 17.78 -20.33
N GLN A 413 -13.43 17.16 -19.56
CA GLN A 413 -14.36 17.88 -18.70
C GLN A 413 -13.63 18.71 -17.64
N TYR A 414 -12.66 18.14 -16.95
CA TYR A 414 -11.87 18.88 -15.94
C TYR A 414 -11.05 20.03 -16.52
N ARG A 415 -10.54 19.91 -17.74
CA ARG A 415 -9.81 21.03 -18.41
C ARG A 415 -10.72 22.19 -18.80
N ARG A 416 -12.00 21.95 -19.02
CA ARG A 416 -12.98 23.00 -19.39
C ARG A 416 -13.55 23.74 -18.19
N THR A 417 -13.50 23.15 -17.01
CA THR A 417 -13.90 23.77 -15.77
C THR A 417 -12.64 24.42 -15.16
N PRO A 418 -12.48 25.76 -15.22
CA PRO A 418 -11.31 26.40 -14.59
C PRO A 418 -11.35 26.07 -13.11
N ALA A 419 -10.35 25.33 -12.64
CA ALA A 419 -10.19 25.07 -11.23
C ALA A 419 -10.07 26.43 -10.51
N ARG A 420 -11.01 26.78 -9.66
CA ARG A 420 -10.68 27.61 -8.51
C ARG A 420 -9.75 26.73 -7.68
N LEU A 421 -8.46 26.94 -7.89
CA LEU A 421 -7.41 26.42 -7.04
C LEU A 421 -7.53 27.14 -5.69
N GLU A 422 -8.50 26.75 -4.89
CA GLU A 422 -8.36 26.89 -3.46
C GLU A 422 -7.27 25.90 -3.10
N GLU A 423 -6.13 26.43 -2.67
CA GLU A 423 -5.02 25.66 -2.12
C GLU A 423 -5.63 24.66 -1.13
N ALA A 424 -5.27 23.37 -1.30
CA ALA A 424 -5.62 22.34 -0.31
C ALA A 424 -5.31 22.92 1.08
N PRO A 425 -6.23 22.83 2.05
CA PRO A 425 -6.03 23.45 3.35
C PRO A 425 -4.63 23.08 3.82
N SER A 426 -3.76 24.07 3.93
CA SER A 426 -2.40 23.90 4.41
C SER A 426 -2.56 23.20 5.76
N ALA A 427 -2.13 21.94 5.85
CA ALA A 427 -2.03 21.29 7.13
C ALA A 427 -1.13 22.19 7.97
N SER A 428 -1.71 22.95 8.87
CA SER A 428 -0.96 23.72 9.85
C SER A 428 0.06 22.78 10.46
N PRO A 429 1.35 23.15 10.52
CA PRO A 429 2.34 22.30 11.14
C PRO A 429 1.85 21.99 12.56
N MET A 430 1.70 20.72 12.87
CA MET A 430 1.45 20.28 14.23
C MET A 430 2.57 20.85 15.08
N VAL A 431 2.19 21.73 15.99
CA VAL A 431 2.98 22.47 16.97
C VAL A 431 4.43 21.99 17.07
N SER A 432 5.37 22.76 16.53
CA SER A 432 6.78 22.64 16.91
C SER A 432 6.89 23.01 18.38
N ALA A 433 7.10 22.02 19.24
CA ALA A 433 7.51 22.28 20.61
C ALA A 433 8.83 23.08 20.56
N GLY A 434 8.80 24.30 21.02
CA GLY A 434 9.93 25.20 21.04
C GLY A 434 11.11 24.54 21.72
N SER A 435 12.26 24.60 21.06
CA SER A 435 13.56 24.31 21.65
C SER A 435 13.81 25.29 22.79
N PRO A 436 14.20 24.84 23.99
CA PRO A 436 14.63 25.77 25.04
C PRO A 436 15.93 26.44 24.58
N GLN A 437 15.89 27.76 24.43
CA GLN A 437 17.10 28.57 24.29
C GLN A 437 17.94 28.44 25.57
N LEU A 438 19.09 27.83 25.44
CA LEU A 438 20.17 27.92 26.44
C LEU A 438 20.68 29.35 26.45
N THR A 439 20.24 30.14 27.44
CA THR A 439 20.87 31.40 27.80
C THR A 439 22.25 31.12 28.39
N ALA A 440 23.27 31.51 27.65
CA ALA A 440 24.62 31.57 28.18
C ALA A 440 24.66 32.67 29.25
N ALA A 441 24.90 32.29 30.50
CA ALA A 441 25.27 33.18 31.57
C ALA A 441 26.72 33.53 31.39
N SER A 442 27.00 34.80 31.15
CA SER A 442 28.34 35.41 31.28
C SER A 442 28.57 35.68 32.75
N GLU A 443 29.62 35.10 33.29
CA GLU A 443 30.20 35.52 34.58
C GLU A 443 31.18 36.68 34.42
N PRO A 444 31.28 37.53 35.46
CA PRO A 444 32.37 38.51 35.53
C PRO A 444 33.71 37.90 36.03
#